data_911efd40636f464822968eef4e0d8147
#
_entry.id   911efd40636f464822968eef4e0d8147
#
_cell.length_a   1.000
_cell.length_b   1.000
_cell.length_c   1.000
_cell.angle_alpha   90.00
_cell.angle_beta   90.00
_cell.angle_gamma   90.00
#
_symmetry.space_group_name_H-M   'P 1'
#
loop_
_entity.id
_entity.type
_entity.pdbx_description
1 polymer ?
#
loop_
_entity_poly.entity_id
_entity_poly.type
_entity_poly.pdbx_seq_one_letter_code
_entity_poly.pdbx_strand_id
1 'polypeptide(L)'
;MIKISEEQEILLRGRHIMMGYLNNEEKTREAFDDQGYLKTGDMGSLRPSPDGKVDLLTITGRIKELVITAGGENVAPVPIEDKIKFACPLISNVMLIGDKRKFLSILVTLRSVINPDTLIPTNDIDPTCRQVLSKAGVSSMNVKEVSKEESVKQLIQGAVDSYNRFAASNAQKVQKFVILSTDFSVPGGELTETQKLKRRIVLEKYSEQIESMYSETSTEV
;
A
#
# COMPACT_ATOMS: atom_id res chain seq x y z
N MET A 1 8.00 -10.37 -26.00
CA MET A 1 6.99 -11.36 -25.56
C MET A 1 6.76 -11.17 -24.08
N ILE A 2 5.50 -11.23 -23.67
CA ILE A 2 5.07 -11.16 -22.25
C ILE A 2 4.34 -12.46 -21.94
N LYS A 3 4.61 -13.04 -20.78
CA LYS A 3 3.97 -14.25 -20.28
C LYS A 3 3.66 -14.03 -18.80
N ILE A 4 2.58 -14.59 -18.29
CA ILE A 4 2.27 -14.64 -16.87
C ILE A 4 2.50 -16.08 -16.39
N SER A 5 3.28 -16.25 -15.31
CA SER A 5 3.52 -17.56 -14.70
C SER A 5 2.28 -18.08 -13.95
N GLU A 6 2.34 -19.30 -13.44
CA GLU A 6 1.29 -19.88 -12.58
C GLU A 6 1.14 -19.10 -11.27
N GLU A 7 2.25 -18.54 -10.75
CA GLU A 7 2.28 -17.69 -9.56
C GLU A 7 1.92 -16.22 -9.87
N GLN A 8 1.43 -15.94 -11.08
CA GLN A 8 1.08 -14.61 -11.57
C GLN A 8 2.26 -13.65 -11.75
N GLU A 9 3.51 -14.13 -11.79
CA GLU A 9 4.67 -13.32 -12.11
C GLU A 9 4.68 -12.91 -13.59
N ILE A 10 4.99 -11.63 -13.83
CA ILE A 10 5.21 -11.10 -15.17
C ILE A 10 6.59 -11.54 -15.66
N LEU A 11 6.61 -12.30 -16.75
CA LEU A 11 7.82 -12.79 -17.40
C LEU A 11 8.02 -12.10 -18.74
N LEU A 12 9.22 -11.57 -18.99
CA LEU A 12 9.53 -10.77 -20.17
C LEU A 12 10.64 -11.41 -21.01
N ARG A 13 10.46 -11.42 -22.33
CA ARG A 13 11.49 -11.88 -23.29
C ARG A 13 11.54 -10.99 -24.52
N GLY A 14 12.74 -10.54 -24.91
CA GLY A 14 12.94 -9.73 -26.10
C GLY A 14 14.27 -8.98 -26.10
N ARG A 15 14.52 -8.21 -27.15
CA ARG A 15 15.79 -7.46 -27.30
C ARG A 15 15.99 -6.32 -26.30
N HIS A 16 14.94 -5.92 -25.60
CA HIS A 16 14.95 -4.88 -24.56
C HIS A 16 15.31 -5.41 -23.18
N ILE A 17 15.50 -6.72 -23.04
CA ILE A 17 15.86 -7.35 -21.78
C ILE A 17 17.38 -7.34 -21.62
N MET A 18 17.85 -7.10 -20.39
CA MET A 18 19.28 -7.15 -20.07
C MET A 18 19.89 -8.52 -20.40
N MET A 19 21.18 -8.57 -20.68
CA MET A 19 21.92 -9.83 -20.84
C MET A 19 22.23 -10.50 -19.50
N GLY A 20 22.33 -9.71 -18.42
CA GLY A 20 22.64 -10.21 -17.09
C GLY A 20 23.15 -9.10 -16.17
N TYR A 21 23.45 -9.46 -14.92
CA TYR A 21 24.10 -8.57 -13.96
C TYR A 21 25.62 -8.60 -14.12
N LEU A 22 26.24 -7.42 -14.15
CA LEU A 22 27.69 -7.28 -14.30
C LEU A 22 28.43 -8.03 -13.19
N ASN A 23 29.36 -8.91 -13.59
CA ASN A 23 30.17 -9.74 -12.68
C ASN A 23 29.37 -10.54 -11.62
N ASN A 24 28.14 -10.93 -11.96
CA ASN A 24 27.29 -11.70 -11.04
C ASN A 24 26.48 -12.76 -11.83
N GLU A 25 27.14 -13.89 -12.12
CA GLU A 25 26.54 -14.98 -12.89
C GLU A 25 25.41 -15.67 -12.13
N GLU A 26 25.52 -15.80 -10.80
CA GLU A 26 24.53 -16.43 -9.95
C GLU A 26 23.21 -15.65 -10.03
N LYS A 27 23.24 -14.33 -9.76
CA LYS A 27 22.05 -13.50 -9.89
C LYS A 27 21.52 -13.41 -11.30
N THR A 28 22.40 -13.49 -12.30
CA THR A 28 21.98 -13.55 -13.71
C THR A 28 21.16 -14.81 -13.96
N ARG A 29 21.64 -15.97 -13.50
CA ARG A 29 20.93 -17.25 -13.65
C ARG A 29 19.59 -17.25 -12.92
N GLU A 30 19.55 -16.70 -11.68
CA GLU A 30 18.30 -16.58 -10.91
C GLU A 30 17.26 -15.68 -11.57
N ALA A 31 17.72 -14.66 -12.33
CA ALA A 31 16.86 -13.67 -12.96
C ALA A 31 16.11 -14.19 -14.19
N PHE A 32 16.50 -15.34 -14.73
CA PHE A 32 15.85 -15.92 -15.90
C PHE A 32 15.23 -17.28 -15.58
N ASP A 33 14.16 -17.61 -16.30
CA ASP A 33 13.63 -18.98 -16.31
C ASP A 33 14.36 -19.86 -17.34
N ASP A 34 14.06 -21.17 -17.33
CA ASP A 34 14.66 -22.15 -18.22
C ASP A 34 14.35 -21.88 -19.72
N GLN A 35 13.35 -21.06 -20.02
CA GLN A 35 12.96 -20.66 -21.38
C GLN A 35 13.58 -19.32 -21.79
N GLY A 36 14.40 -18.70 -20.94
CA GLY A 36 15.08 -17.43 -21.16
C GLY A 36 14.17 -16.20 -21.03
N TYR A 37 13.10 -16.29 -20.22
CA TYR A 37 12.32 -15.13 -19.80
C TYR A 37 12.91 -14.51 -18.55
N LEU A 38 13.02 -13.18 -18.54
CA LEU A 38 13.37 -12.43 -17.34
C LEU A 38 12.20 -12.50 -16.36
N LYS A 39 12.48 -12.91 -15.13
CA LYS A 39 11.60 -12.82 -13.97
C LYS A 39 11.62 -11.40 -13.45
N THR A 40 10.50 -10.69 -13.52
CA THR A 40 10.46 -9.27 -13.13
C THR A 40 10.34 -9.07 -11.63
N GLY A 41 9.84 -10.07 -10.91
CA GLY A 41 9.42 -9.96 -9.52
C GLY A 41 8.12 -9.18 -9.32
N ASP A 42 7.52 -8.70 -10.42
CA ASP A 42 6.23 -8.02 -10.41
C ASP A 42 5.11 -9.01 -10.79
N MET A 43 3.97 -8.90 -10.14
CA MET A 43 2.78 -9.70 -10.43
C MET A 43 1.86 -8.97 -11.39
N GLY A 44 1.15 -9.71 -12.21
CA GLY A 44 0.19 -9.11 -13.12
C GLY A 44 -0.74 -10.08 -13.81
N SER A 45 -1.64 -9.51 -14.60
CA SER A 45 -2.58 -10.25 -15.42
C SER A 45 -2.66 -9.66 -16.83
N LEU A 46 -2.93 -10.50 -17.81
CA LEU A 46 -3.25 -10.08 -19.17
C LEU A 46 -4.76 -10.14 -19.37
N ARG A 47 -5.31 -9.10 -20.00
CA ARG A 47 -6.72 -9.06 -20.41
C ARG A 47 -6.82 -8.49 -21.81
N PRO A 48 -7.75 -8.95 -22.64
CA PRO A 48 -7.99 -8.34 -23.95
C PRO A 48 -8.34 -6.85 -23.81
N SER A 49 -7.85 -6.04 -24.76
CA SER A 49 -8.32 -4.66 -24.91
C SER A 49 -9.82 -4.66 -25.29
N PRO A 50 -10.54 -3.54 -25.07
CA PRO A 50 -11.97 -3.46 -25.43
C PRO A 50 -12.29 -3.76 -26.88
N ASP A 51 -11.33 -3.52 -27.80
CA ASP A 51 -11.45 -3.84 -29.22
C ASP A 51 -10.89 -5.24 -29.60
N GLY A 52 -10.38 -5.99 -28.62
CA GLY A 52 -9.85 -7.35 -28.79
C GLY A 52 -8.57 -7.46 -29.62
N LYS A 53 -7.91 -6.34 -29.94
CA LYS A 53 -6.74 -6.35 -30.83
C LYS A 53 -5.42 -6.60 -30.15
N VAL A 54 -5.33 -6.25 -28.87
CA VAL A 54 -4.12 -6.39 -28.05
C VAL A 54 -4.46 -6.84 -26.65
N ASP A 55 -3.50 -7.48 -25.97
CA ASP A 55 -3.63 -7.76 -24.55
C ASP A 55 -3.06 -6.59 -23.74
N LEU A 56 -3.82 -6.16 -22.74
CA LEU A 56 -3.43 -5.15 -21.77
C LEU A 56 -2.82 -5.84 -20.55
N LEU A 57 -1.58 -5.48 -20.25
CA LEU A 57 -0.91 -5.91 -19.01
C LEU A 57 -1.33 -5.02 -17.87
N THR A 58 -1.86 -5.61 -16.80
CA THR A 58 -2.15 -4.94 -15.54
C THR A 58 -1.19 -5.44 -14.48
N ILE A 59 -0.41 -4.54 -13.88
CA ILE A 59 0.46 -4.86 -12.75
C ILE A 59 -0.40 -4.86 -11.49
N THR A 60 -0.33 -5.95 -10.71
CA THR A 60 -1.15 -6.13 -9.49
C THR A 60 -0.35 -6.06 -8.20
N GLY A 61 0.99 -6.11 -8.27
CA GLY A 61 1.84 -6.00 -7.09
C GLY A 61 3.26 -6.50 -7.34
N ARG A 62 3.98 -6.72 -6.23
CA ARG A 62 5.31 -7.34 -6.24
C ARG A 62 5.32 -8.60 -5.41
N ILE A 63 5.98 -9.65 -5.90
CA ILE A 63 6.10 -10.94 -5.20
C ILE A 63 6.71 -10.75 -3.81
N LYS A 64 7.77 -9.95 -3.69
CA LYS A 64 8.49 -9.70 -2.42
C LYS A 64 7.72 -8.81 -1.44
N GLU A 65 6.67 -8.15 -1.89
CA GLU A 65 5.84 -7.26 -1.07
C GLU A 65 4.52 -7.92 -0.67
N LEU A 66 4.27 -9.16 -1.10
CA LEU A 66 3.08 -9.89 -0.70
C LEU A 66 3.01 -10.02 0.83
N VAL A 67 1.86 -9.74 1.36
CA VAL A 67 1.49 -10.00 2.76
C VAL A 67 0.92 -11.41 2.83
N ILE A 68 1.54 -12.28 3.61
CA ILE A 68 1.05 -13.65 3.82
C ILE A 68 0.35 -13.68 5.18
N THR A 69 -0.98 -13.77 5.17
CA THR A 69 -1.77 -13.80 6.40
C THR A 69 -1.50 -15.07 7.20
N ALA A 70 -1.89 -15.10 8.48
CA ALA A 70 -1.78 -16.30 9.32
C ALA A 70 -2.58 -17.50 8.75
N GLY A 71 -3.59 -17.24 7.92
CA GLY A 71 -4.34 -18.25 7.18
C GLY A 71 -3.67 -18.72 5.89
N GLY A 72 -2.48 -18.21 5.54
CA GLY A 72 -1.74 -18.57 4.33
C GLY A 72 -2.24 -17.89 3.05
N GLU A 73 -3.14 -16.90 3.13
CA GLU A 73 -3.58 -16.17 1.94
C GLU A 73 -2.56 -15.11 1.54
N ASN A 74 -2.19 -15.11 0.26
CA ASN A 74 -1.30 -14.12 -0.34
C ASN A 74 -2.11 -12.87 -0.72
N VAL A 75 -1.74 -11.73 -0.18
CA VAL A 75 -2.41 -10.45 -0.38
C VAL A 75 -1.45 -9.43 -0.97
N ALA A 76 -1.78 -8.88 -2.13
CA ALA A 76 -1.04 -7.77 -2.72
C ALA A 76 -1.45 -6.46 -2.02
N PRO A 77 -0.55 -5.75 -1.30
CA PRO A 77 -0.93 -4.60 -0.50
C PRO A 77 -1.29 -3.37 -1.34
N VAL A 78 -0.52 -3.07 -2.39
CA VAL A 78 -0.63 -1.81 -3.15
C VAL A 78 -2.03 -1.58 -3.74
N PRO A 79 -2.71 -2.56 -4.38
CA PRO A 79 -4.06 -2.35 -4.89
C PRO A 79 -5.09 -2.01 -3.80
N ILE A 80 -4.90 -2.53 -2.59
CA ILE A 80 -5.77 -2.25 -1.43
C ILE A 80 -5.53 -0.83 -0.92
N GLU A 81 -4.27 -0.50 -0.71
CA GLU A 81 -3.81 0.82 -0.26
C GLU A 81 -4.28 1.93 -1.20
N ASP A 82 -4.11 1.74 -2.51
CA ASP A 82 -4.52 2.70 -3.53
C ASP A 82 -6.04 2.91 -3.55
N LYS A 83 -6.84 1.84 -3.47
CA LYS A 83 -8.30 1.94 -3.44
C LYS A 83 -8.81 2.70 -2.22
N ILE A 84 -8.24 2.43 -1.04
CA ILE A 84 -8.62 3.13 0.20
C ILE A 84 -8.19 4.60 0.13
N LYS A 85 -6.97 4.86 -0.31
CA LYS A 85 -6.45 6.23 -0.50
C LYS A 85 -7.31 7.03 -1.49
N PHE A 86 -7.71 6.43 -2.60
CA PHE A 86 -8.54 7.08 -3.60
C PHE A 86 -9.95 7.41 -3.08
N ALA A 87 -10.49 6.57 -2.18
CA ALA A 87 -11.83 6.74 -1.63
C ALA A 87 -11.97 7.93 -0.64
N CYS A 88 -10.86 8.41 -0.06
CA CYS A 88 -10.88 9.53 0.89
C CYS A 88 -9.75 10.54 0.59
N PRO A 89 -10.07 11.76 0.08
CA PRO A 89 -9.07 12.78 -0.26
C PRO A 89 -8.22 13.26 0.92
N LEU A 90 -8.70 13.06 2.15
CA LEU A 90 -7.96 13.42 3.37
C LEU A 90 -6.74 12.51 3.61
N ILE A 91 -6.73 11.33 3.01
CA ILE A 91 -5.66 10.36 3.17
C ILE A 91 -4.45 10.75 2.29
N SER A 92 -3.28 10.82 2.89
CA SER A 92 -1.99 10.98 2.19
C SER A 92 -1.37 9.64 1.85
N ASN A 93 -1.19 8.78 2.85
CA ASN A 93 -0.61 7.46 2.68
C ASN A 93 -1.41 6.40 3.43
N VAL A 94 -1.37 5.18 2.90
CA VAL A 94 -1.92 3.97 3.52
C VAL A 94 -0.83 2.92 3.49
N MET A 95 -0.65 2.19 4.58
CA MET A 95 0.19 1.00 4.61
C MET A 95 -0.58 -0.18 5.17
N LEU A 96 -0.70 -1.24 4.38
CA LEU A 96 -1.33 -2.50 4.77
C LEU A 96 -0.41 -3.30 5.69
N ILE A 97 -0.99 -3.79 6.78
CA ILE A 97 -0.37 -4.68 7.77
C ILE A 97 -1.15 -5.99 7.79
N GLY A 98 -0.47 -7.13 7.81
CA GLY A 98 -1.17 -8.43 7.84
C GLY A 98 -0.25 -9.63 7.76
N ASP A 99 1.06 -9.42 7.57
CA ASP A 99 2.01 -10.54 7.49
C ASP A 99 1.99 -11.35 8.79
N LYS A 100 1.67 -12.65 8.68
CA LYS A 100 1.49 -13.59 9.81
C LYS A 100 0.44 -13.15 10.85
N ARG A 101 -0.47 -12.23 10.47
CA ARG A 101 -1.54 -11.73 11.35
C ARG A 101 -2.88 -12.40 11.03
N LYS A 102 -3.79 -12.42 12.02
CA LYS A 102 -5.12 -13.04 11.91
C LYS A 102 -6.05 -12.28 10.96
N PHE A 103 -5.81 -10.99 10.77
CA PHE A 103 -6.59 -10.09 9.89
C PHE A 103 -5.72 -8.97 9.36
N LEU A 104 -6.22 -8.29 8.33
CA LEU A 104 -5.56 -7.12 7.77
C LEU A 104 -5.94 -5.87 8.55
N SER A 105 -4.95 -5.02 8.80
CA SER A 105 -5.12 -3.67 9.32
C SER A 105 -4.33 -2.67 8.49
N ILE A 106 -4.55 -1.38 8.67
CA ILE A 106 -3.82 -0.33 7.97
C ILE A 106 -3.33 0.76 8.91
N LEU A 107 -2.16 1.31 8.60
CA LEU A 107 -1.74 2.63 9.05
C LEU A 107 -2.18 3.65 8.02
N VAL A 108 -2.73 4.76 8.48
CA VAL A 108 -3.20 5.87 7.64
C VAL A 108 -2.51 7.15 8.09
N THR A 109 -2.04 7.95 7.13
CA THR A 109 -1.59 9.31 7.38
C THR A 109 -2.52 10.32 6.72
N LEU A 110 -2.67 11.48 7.35
CA LEU A 110 -3.47 12.56 6.81
C LEU A 110 -2.59 13.48 5.95
N ARG A 111 -3.19 14.03 4.90
CA ARG A 111 -2.51 14.95 3.99
C ARG A 111 -2.19 16.26 4.71
N SER A 112 -0.90 16.51 4.90
CA SER A 112 -0.37 17.68 5.58
C SER A 112 0.40 18.60 4.63
N VAL A 113 0.57 19.84 5.04
CA VAL A 113 1.45 20.80 4.36
C VAL A 113 2.89 20.32 4.51
N ILE A 114 3.63 20.28 3.42
CA ILE A 114 5.06 19.98 3.42
C ILE A 114 5.85 21.27 3.47
N ASN A 115 6.78 21.37 4.41
CA ASN A 115 7.73 22.47 4.46
C ASN A 115 8.65 22.40 3.21
N PRO A 116 8.70 23.43 2.37
CA PRO A 116 9.43 23.37 1.10
C PRO A 116 10.96 23.31 1.27
N ASP A 117 11.50 23.81 2.38
CA ASP A 117 12.95 23.84 2.61
C ASP A 117 13.46 22.53 3.21
N THR A 118 12.67 21.91 4.08
CA THR A 118 13.08 20.69 4.82
C THR A 118 12.45 19.42 4.28
N LEU A 119 11.42 19.53 3.45
CA LEU A 119 10.57 18.42 2.97
C LEU A 119 9.91 17.61 4.10
N ILE A 120 9.84 18.20 5.29
CA ILE A 120 9.19 17.58 6.46
C ILE A 120 7.72 17.99 6.50
N PRO A 121 6.78 17.04 6.74
CA PRO A 121 5.38 17.35 6.97
C PRO A 121 5.20 18.24 8.20
N THR A 122 4.40 19.29 8.07
CA THR A 122 4.02 20.14 9.18
C THR A 122 2.84 19.54 9.97
N ASN A 123 2.43 20.19 11.05
CA ASN A 123 1.21 19.80 11.75
C ASN A 123 -0.07 20.37 11.12
N ASP A 124 0.04 21.09 10.00
CA ASP A 124 -1.12 21.71 9.32
C ASP A 124 -1.64 20.78 8.23
N ILE A 125 -2.93 20.54 8.23
CA ILE A 125 -3.62 19.80 7.15
C ILE A 125 -3.52 20.60 5.86
N ASP A 126 -3.29 19.91 4.76
CA ASP A 126 -3.28 20.51 3.42
C ASP A 126 -4.59 21.28 3.17
N PRO A 127 -4.52 22.55 2.73
CA PRO A 127 -5.70 23.39 2.49
C PRO A 127 -6.72 22.76 1.53
N THR A 128 -6.30 21.88 0.63
CA THR A 128 -7.21 21.16 -0.28
C THR A 128 -8.20 20.24 0.45
N CYS A 129 -7.88 19.83 1.68
CA CYS A 129 -8.73 19.00 2.52
C CYS A 129 -9.78 19.79 3.31
N ARG A 130 -9.72 21.13 3.32
CA ARG A 130 -10.61 22.01 4.12
C ARG A 130 -12.09 21.73 3.85
N GLN A 131 -12.46 21.54 2.60
CA GLN A 131 -13.87 21.31 2.23
C GLN A 131 -14.38 19.96 2.78
N VAL A 132 -13.53 18.93 2.79
CA VAL A 132 -13.87 17.59 3.32
C VAL A 132 -14.06 17.69 4.84
N LEU A 133 -13.15 18.37 5.53
CA LEU A 133 -13.22 18.56 6.99
C LEU A 133 -14.46 19.40 7.39
N SER A 134 -14.72 20.48 6.68
CA SER A 134 -15.91 21.32 6.93
C SER A 134 -17.21 20.55 6.77
N LYS A 135 -17.34 19.69 5.76
CA LYS A 135 -18.50 18.79 5.59
C LYS A 135 -18.64 17.78 6.73
N ALA A 136 -17.53 17.38 7.33
CA ALA A 136 -17.50 16.50 8.50
C ALA A 136 -17.70 17.24 9.84
N GLY A 137 -17.93 18.57 9.80
CA GLY A 137 -18.12 19.39 11.01
C GLY A 137 -16.80 19.71 11.74
N VAL A 138 -15.64 19.50 11.11
CA VAL A 138 -14.32 19.74 11.69
C VAL A 138 -13.79 21.09 11.21
N SER A 139 -13.51 21.99 12.15
CA SER A 139 -12.95 23.32 11.88
C SER A 139 -11.44 23.37 12.05
N SER A 140 -10.86 22.48 12.85
CA SER A 140 -9.42 22.40 13.03
C SER A 140 -8.71 22.01 11.73
N MET A 141 -7.51 22.58 11.56
CA MET A 141 -6.59 22.24 10.47
C MET A 141 -5.29 21.65 11.03
N ASN A 142 -5.25 21.29 12.31
CA ASN A 142 -4.09 20.66 12.95
C ASN A 142 -4.18 19.14 12.85
N VAL A 143 -3.16 18.48 12.27
CA VAL A 143 -3.13 17.03 12.05
C VAL A 143 -3.39 16.25 13.33
N LYS A 144 -2.76 16.65 14.46
CA LYS A 144 -2.89 15.93 15.75
C LYS A 144 -4.29 16.04 16.37
N GLU A 145 -4.99 17.14 16.11
CA GLU A 145 -6.38 17.32 16.54
C GLU A 145 -7.31 16.54 15.63
N VAL A 146 -7.19 16.78 14.32
CA VAL A 146 -8.01 16.16 13.27
C VAL A 146 -7.92 14.63 13.31
N SER A 147 -6.74 14.05 13.58
CA SER A 147 -6.57 12.60 13.68
C SER A 147 -7.34 11.94 14.83
N LYS A 148 -7.77 12.72 15.84
CA LYS A 148 -8.53 12.22 17.00
C LYS A 148 -10.04 12.38 16.83
N GLU A 149 -10.48 13.23 15.88
CA GLU A 149 -11.89 13.52 15.64
C GLU A 149 -12.66 12.29 15.19
N GLU A 150 -13.78 12.00 15.85
CA GLU A 150 -14.60 10.83 15.55
C GLU A 150 -15.19 10.90 14.13
N SER A 151 -15.59 12.09 13.67
CA SER A 151 -16.07 12.29 12.30
C SER A 151 -15.00 11.99 11.25
N VAL A 152 -13.72 12.25 11.55
CA VAL A 152 -12.61 11.91 10.68
C VAL A 152 -12.38 10.39 10.65
N LYS A 153 -12.45 9.72 11.80
CA LYS A 153 -12.40 8.26 11.85
C LYS A 153 -13.53 7.62 11.05
N GLN A 154 -14.73 8.19 11.11
CA GLN A 154 -15.87 7.74 10.28
C GLN A 154 -15.63 7.93 8.79
N LEU A 155 -14.99 9.02 8.36
CA LEU A 155 -14.57 9.22 6.96
C LEU A 155 -13.58 8.13 6.50
N ILE A 156 -12.57 7.84 7.33
CA ILE A 156 -11.59 6.78 7.03
C ILE A 156 -12.27 5.40 7.03
N GLN A 157 -13.16 5.13 8.00
CA GLN A 157 -13.96 3.90 8.04
C GLN A 157 -14.80 3.74 6.76
N GLY A 158 -15.43 4.81 6.29
CA GLY A 158 -16.18 4.82 5.03
C GLY A 158 -15.32 4.44 3.82
N ALA A 159 -14.05 4.89 3.78
CA ALA A 159 -13.10 4.50 2.74
C ALA A 159 -12.73 3.02 2.83
N VAL A 160 -12.48 2.51 4.05
CA VAL A 160 -12.23 1.08 4.30
C VAL A 160 -13.43 0.23 3.90
N ASP A 161 -14.64 0.63 4.29
CA ASP A 161 -15.88 -0.10 3.95
C ASP A 161 -16.14 -0.10 2.45
N SER A 162 -15.79 0.99 1.76
CA SER A 162 -15.88 1.07 0.31
C SER A 162 -15.00 0.03 -0.36
N TYR A 163 -13.75 -0.15 0.13
CA TYR A 163 -12.87 -1.22 -0.33
C TYR A 163 -13.42 -2.60 0.05
N ASN A 164 -13.81 -2.81 1.31
CA ASN A 164 -14.22 -4.10 1.86
C ASN A 164 -15.43 -4.72 1.13
N ARG A 165 -16.31 -3.89 0.55
CA ARG A 165 -17.44 -4.35 -0.28
C ARG A 165 -17.00 -5.11 -1.52
N PHE A 166 -15.79 -4.85 -2.02
CA PHE A 166 -15.24 -5.46 -3.23
C PHE A 166 -14.02 -6.34 -2.96
N ALA A 167 -13.74 -6.65 -1.68
CA ALA A 167 -12.65 -7.56 -1.32
C ALA A 167 -12.93 -8.96 -1.87
N ALA A 168 -11.90 -9.59 -2.45
CA ALA A 168 -12.05 -10.90 -3.12
C ALA A 168 -12.35 -12.03 -2.13
N SER A 169 -11.94 -11.89 -0.86
CA SER A 169 -12.22 -12.84 0.22
C SER A 169 -12.38 -12.10 1.55
N ASN A 170 -12.87 -12.82 2.57
CA ASN A 170 -12.94 -12.27 3.92
C ASN A 170 -11.56 -12.00 4.51
N ALA A 171 -10.54 -12.79 4.15
CA ALA A 171 -9.18 -12.59 4.63
C ALA A 171 -8.52 -11.31 4.04
N GLN A 172 -9.02 -10.82 2.90
CA GLN A 172 -8.58 -9.56 2.29
C GLN A 172 -9.30 -8.32 2.82
N LYS A 173 -10.28 -8.47 3.71
CA LYS A 173 -10.95 -7.32 4.35
C LYS A 173 -10.06 -6.68 5.39
N VAL A 174 -9.96 -5.36 5.34
CA VAL A 174 -9.31 -4.55 6.37
C VAL A 174 -10.27 -4.41 7.55
N GLN A 175 -9.82 -4.80 8.75
CA GLN A 175 -10.66 -4.83 9.95
C GLN A 175 -10.39 -3.68 10.90
N LYS A 176 -9.14 -3.20 10.98
CA LYS A 176 -8.75 -2.13 11.89
C LYS A 176 -7.84 -1.13 11.18
N PHE A 177 -7.81 0.09 11.69
CA PHE A 177 -6.88 1.12 11.25
C PHE A 177 -6.42 2.01 12.40
N VAL A 178 -5.27 2.62 12.23
CA VAL A 178 -4.74 3.68 13.08
C VAL A 178 -4.40 4.88 12.20
N ILE A 179 -4.84 6.07 12.62
CA ILE A 179 -4.47 7.34 11.99
C ILE A 179 -3.22 7.85 12.72
N LEU A 180 -2.12 7.99 12.00
CA LEU A 180 -0.87 8.50 12.55
C LEU A 180 -0.92 10.03 12.67
N SER A 181 -0.23 10.56 13.68
CA SER A 181 -0.18 12.00 13.97
C SER A 181 0.77 12.79 13.06
N THR A 182 1.47 12.12 12.16
CA THR A 182 2.45 12.73 11.24
C THR A 182 2.40 12.00 9.91
N ASP A 183 2.50 12.73 8.81
CA ASP A 183 2.54 12.12 7.48
C ASP A 183 3.92 11.47 7.21
N PHE A 184 3.96 10.51 6.29
CA PHE A 184 5.21 9.91 5.84
C PHE A 184 6.02 10.87 4.98
N SER A 185 7.35 10.78 5.10
CA SER A 185 8.24 11.66 4.34
C SER A 185 9.57 11.00 4.00
N VAL A 186 10.28 11.62 3.05
CA VAL A 186 11.64 11.21 2.70
C VAL A 186 12.61 11.48 3.86
N PRO A 187 12.61 12.69 4.46
CA PRO A 187 13.46 12.96 5.63
C PRO A 187 13.11 12.11 6.86
N GLY A 188 11.83 11.75 7.03
CA GLY A 188 11.38 10.86 8.10
C GLY A 188 11.83 9.41 7.93
N GLY A 189 12.26 9.06 6.72
CA GLY A 189 12.76 7.73 6.36
C GLY A 189 11.67 6.77 5.85
N GLU A 190 10.40 7.11 5.94
CA GLU A 190 9.29 6.25 5.54
C GLU A 190 9.15 6.12 4.02
N LEU A 191 9.58 7.14 3.28
CA LEU A 191 9.52 7.17 1.83
C LEU A 191 10.92 7.15 1.20
N THR A 192 11.00 6.62 -0.01
CA THR A 192 12.17 6.83 -0.88
C THR A 192 12.08 8.20 -1.55
N GLU A 193 13.16 8.68 -2.17
CA GLU A 193 13.16 9.91 -2.98
C GLU A 193 12.15 9.87 -4.13
N THR A 194 11.78 8.68 -4.60
CA THR A 194 10.73 8.47 -5.59
C THR A 194 9.33 8.28 -4.98
N GLN A 195 9.14 8.67 -3.72
CA GLN A 195 7.88 8.61 -2.96
C GLN A 195 7.32 7.18 -2.78
N LYS A 196 8.18 6.15 -2.87
CA LYS A 196 7.78 4.77 -2.60
C LYS A 196 7.93 4.45 -1.12
N LEU A 197 6.95 3.73 -0.56
CA LEU A 197 6.92 3.35 0.85
C LEU A 197 8.05 2.36 1.19
N LYS A 198 8.82 2.68 2.24
CA LYS A 198 9.82 1.78 2.84
C LYS A 198 9.15 0.97 3.96
N ARG A 199 8.41 -0.08 3.59
CA ARG A 199 7.57 -0.86 4.51
C ARG A 199 8.30 -1.31 5.76
N ARG A 200 9.54 -1.81 5.64
CA ARG A 200 10.33 -2.25 6.80
C ARG A 200 10.55 -1.14 7.81
N ILE A 201 10.90 0.06 7.35
CA ILE A 201 11.12 1.22 8.23
C ILE A 201 9.82 1.60 8.95
N VAL A 202 8.70 1.61 8.23
CA VAL A 202 7.39 1.93 8.83
C VAL A 202 6.99 0.88 9.85
N LEU A 203 7.18 -0.41 9.58
CA LEU A 203 6.90 -1.49 10.54
C LEU A 203 7.71 -1.35 11.83
N GLU A 204 9.00 -1.03 11.73
CA GLU A 204 9.88 -0.82 12.87
C GLU A 204 9.48 0.43 13.66
N LYS A 205 9.25 1.56 12.97
CA LYS A 205 8.97 2.86 13.58
C LYS A 205 7.62 2.95 14.28
N TYR A 206 6.61 2.27 13.76
CA TYR A 206 5.23 2.32 14.26
C TYR A 206 4.78 0.98 14.87
N SER A 207 5.73 0.19 15.37
CA SER A 207 5.47 -1.13 15.94
C SER A 207 4.44 -1.09 17.09
N GLU A 208 4.51 -0.10 17.99
CA GLU A 208 3.57 0.04 19.10
C GLU A 208 2.13 0.26 18.62
N GLN A 209 1.94 1.15 17.64
CA GLN A 209 0.63 1.43 17.04
C GLN A 209 0.08 0.19 16.30
N ILE A 210 0.97 -0.55 15.64
CA ILE A 210 0.61 -1.80 14.96
C ILE A 210 0.17 -2.85 15.98
N GLU A 211 0.97 -3.11 17.02
CA GLU A 211 0.63 -4.11 18.04
C GLU A 211 -0.66 -3.76 18.79
N SER A 212 -0.95 -2.47 19.04
CA SER A 212 -2.20 -2.05 19.67
C SER A 212 -3.44 -2.50 18.90
N MET A 213 -3.38 -2.58 17.56
CA MET A 213 -4.50 -3.06 16.75
C MET A 213 -4.79 -4.56 16.94
N TYR A 214 -3.79 -5.34 17.36
CA TYR A 214 -3.89 -6.80 17.48
C TYR A 214 -4.04 -7.28 18.93
N SER A 215 -3.62 -6.48 19.92
CA SER A 215 -3.68 -6.85 21.36
C SER A 215 -5.11 -6.86 21.92
N GLU A 216 -6.01 -6.02 21.40
CA GLU A 216 -7.40 -5.93 21.88
C GLU A 216 -8.29 -7.12 21.47
N THR A 217 -7.78 -8.07 20.70
CA THR A 217 -8.55 -9.25 20.23
C THR A 217 -8.47 -10.43 21.22
N SER A 218 -7.81 -10.26 22.37
CA SER A 218 -7.62 -11.35 23.36
C SER A 218 -8.68 -11.40 24.47
N THR A 219 -9.78 -10.63 24.37
CA THR A 219 -10.77 -10.53 25.47
C THR A 219 -12.19 -10.93 25.04
N GLU A 220 -12.36 -11.89 24.14
CA GLU A 220 -13.63 -12.60 23.97
C GLU A 220 -13.37 -14.09 23.67
N VAL A 221 -13.27 -14.86 24.73
CA VAL A 221 -13.54 -16.31 24.77
C VAL A 221 -14.48 -16.58 25.91
#